data_d79d0b270c0879154378a1f6da222407
#
_entry.id   d79d0b270c0879154378a1f6da222407
#
_cell.length_a   1.000
_cell.length_b   1.000
_cell.length_c   1.000
_cell.angle_alpha   90.00
_cell.angle_beta   90.00
_cell.angle_gamma   90.00
#
_symmetry.space_group_name_H-M   'P 1'
#
loop_
_entity.id
_entity.type
_entity.pdbx_description
1 polymer ?
#
loop_
_entity_poly.entity_id
_entity_poly.type
_entity_poly.pdbx_seq_one_letter_code
_entity_poly.pdbx_strand_id
1 'polypeptide(L)'
;HKSLIPDMGGFAKGVCKIFPVFLVIFALLVAPAYISYDKTNDEVYYDMGQCLPEDMEYVIANKKLSEEFDIASTHMLLVNADLPDSDVRSMIDEMEQVPGVKYVLGMESVVGPMIPMEVLPDSVRSMLESDQWELLLINSEYKVASDEVNAQIDSLNAILKKYDPTGMLIGEAPCMKDMIATTDHDF
;
A
#
# COMPACT_ATOMS: atom_id res chain seq x y z
N HIS A 1 48.33 5.25 -44.59
CA HIS A 1 47.28 5.59 -43.61
C HIS A 1 47.68 5.00 -42.27
N LYS A 2 48.09 5.84 -41.30
CA LYS A 2 48.24 5.40 -39.90
C LYS A 2 46.85 5.17 -39.32
N SER A 3 46.59 3.92 -38.90
CA SER A 3 45.36 3.60 -38.16
C SER A 3 45.28 4.47 -36.91
N LEU A 4 44.18 5.18 -36.72
CA LEU A 4 43.87 5.98 -35.53
C LEU A 4 43.57 5.11 -34.32
N ILE A 5 43.34 3.81 -34.54
CA ILE A 5 43.02 2.83 -33.48
C ILE A 5 44.30 2.05 -33.17
N PRO A 6 44.80 2.06 -31.91
CA PRO A 6 45.96 1.27 -31.53
C PRO A 6 45.67 -0.23 -31.72
N ASP A 7 46.70 -1.00 -32.03
CA ASP A 7 46.56 -2.44 -32.17
C ASP A 7 46.23 -3.10 -30.83
N MET A 8 44.97 -3.50 -30.70
CA MET A 8 44.43 -4.15 -29.49
C MET A 8 44.57 -5.67 -29.51
N GLY A 9 45.33 -6.24 -30.48
CA GLY A 9 45.46 -7.68 -30.65
C GLY A 9 46.04 -8.39 -29.43
N GLY A 10 46.99 -7.75 -28.75
CA GLY A 10 47.57 -8.27 -27.49
C GLY A 10 46.57 -8.30 -26.32
N PHE A 11 45.78 -7.22 -26.21
CA PHE A 11 44.73 -7.11 -25.22
C PHE A 11 43.63 -8.15 -25.47
N ALA A 12 43.16 -8.27 -26.69
CA ALA A 12 42.14 -9.24 -27.10
C ALA A 12 42.56 -10.69 -26.78
N LYS A 13 43.80 -11.05 -27.08
CA LYS A 13 44.35 -12.40 -26.72
C LYS A 13 44.40 -12.63 -25.21
N GLY A 14 44.73 -11.60 -24.45
CA GLY A 14 44.69 -11.66 -22.96
C GLY A 14 43.30 -11.91 -22.44
N VAL A 15 42.32 -11.13 -22.92
CA VAL A 15 40.91 -11.29 -22.54
C VAL A 15 40.39 -12.68 -22.92
N CYS A 16 40.68 -13.16 -24.16
CA CYS A 16 40.26 -14.51 -24.58
C CYS A 16 40.91 -15.65 -23.78
N LYS A 17 42.08 -15.43 -23.16
CA LYS A 17 42.73 -16.41 -22.29
C LYS A 17 42.13 -16.46 -20.89
N ILE A 18 41.64 -15.32 -20.39
CA ILE A 18 41.15 -15.18 -19.01
C ILE A 18 39.63 -15.28 -18.97
N PHE A 19 38.95 -15.20 -20.14
CA PHE A 19 37.48 -15.18 -20.23
C PHE A 19 36.80 -16.36 -19.47
N PRO A 20 37.34 -17.61 -19.45
CA PRO A 20 36.67 -18.69 -18.71
C PRO A 20 36.60 -18.43 -17.21
N VAL A 21 37.64 -17.75 -16.66
CA VAL A 21 37.68 -17.36 -15.24
C VAL A 21 36.57 -16.33 -14.95
N PHE A 22 36.42 -15.32 -15.82
CA PHE A 22 35.33 -14.34 -15.67
C PHE A 22 33.96 -14.98 -15.81
N LEU A 23 33.81 -15.98 -16.68
CA LEU A 23 32.54 -16.69 -16.86
C LEU A 23 32.16 -17.49 -15.60
N VAL A 24 33.14 -18.13 -14.96
CA VAL A 24 32.93 -18.83 -13.69
C VAL A 24 32.57 -17.83 -12.58
N ILE A 25 33.31 -16.73 -12.47
CA ILE A 25 33.01 -15.66 -11.48
C ILE A 25 31.62 -15.11 -11.71
N PHE A 26 31.24 -14.82 -12.96
CA PHE A 26 29.93 -14.34 -13.31
C PHE A 26 28.84 -15.33 -12.91
N ALA A 27 29.00 -16.61 -13.25
CA ALA A 27 28.05 -17.66 -12.88
C ALA A 27 27.90 -17.82 -11.34
N LEU A 28 29.01 -17.65 -10.60
CA LEU A 28 28.96 -17.67 -9.13
C LEU A 28 28.28 -16.43 -8.52
N LEU A 29 28.35 -15.29 -9.20
CA LEU A 29 27.73 -14.04 -8.73
C LEU A 29 26.26 -13.90 -9.13
N VAL A 30 25.83 -14.58 -10.20
CA VAL A 30 24.42 -14.53 -10.66
C VAL A 30 23.46 -15.04 -9.59
N ALA A 31 23.78 -16.16 -8.93
CA ALA A 31 22.90 -16.73 -7.91
C ALA A 31 22.70 -15.79 -6.70
N PRO A 32 23.76 -15.26 -6.04
CA PRO A 32 23.54 -14.31 -4.95
C PRO A 32 22.95 -12.97 -5.42
N ALA A 33 23.25 -12.53 -6.63
CA ALA A 33 22.65 -11.32 -7.20
C ALA A 33 21.15 -11.49 -7.42
N TYR A 34 20.72 -12.64 -7.95
CA TYR A 34 19.31 -12.96 -8.13
C TYR A 34 18.57 -13.04 -6.78
N ILE A 35 19.15 -13.75 -5.80
CA ILE A 35 18.56 -13.82 -4.45
C ILE A 35 18.46 -12.43 -3.80
N SER A 36 19.47 -11.58 -3.99
CA SER A 36 19.45 -10.21 -3.48
C SER A 36 18.42 -9.35 -4.20
N TYR A 37 18.26 -9.52 -5.50
CA TYR A 37 17.24 -8.83 -6.30
C TYR A 37 15.84 -9.24 -5.85
N ASP A 38 15.58 -10.53 -5.73
CA ASP A 38 14.30 -11.09 -5.29
C ASP A 38 13.89 -10.55 -3.90
N LYS A 39 14.79 -10.66 -2.92
CA LYS A 39 14.57 -10.08 -1.59
C LYS A 39 14.37 -8.58 -1.60
N THR A 40 15.14 -7.85 -2.42
CA THR A 40 15.00 -6.40 -2.52
C THR A 40 13.69 -6.01 -3.16
N ASN A 41 13.21 -6.79 -4.12
CA ASN A 41 11.92 -6.56 -4.78
C ASN A 41 10.76 -6.81 -3.82
N ASP A 42 10.86 -7.82 -2.96
CA ASP A 42 9.85 -8.11 -1.93
C ASP A 42 9.88 -7.09 -0.77
N GLU A 43 11.06 -6.55 -0.44
CA GLU A 43 11.25 -5.63 0.70
C GLU A 43 11.21 -4.14 0.31
N VAL A 44 11.45 -3.79 -0.95
CA VAL A 44 11.34 -2.41 -1.44
C VAL A 44 9.88 -2.14 -1.82
N TYR A 45 9.08 -2.01 -0.80
CA TYR A 45 7.86 -1.25 -0.93
C TYR A 45 8.24 0.17 -1.36
N TYR A 46 7.54 0.72 -2.34
CA TYR A 46 7.72 2.11 -2.80
C TYR A 46 7.26 3.11 -1.73
N ASP A 47 7.65 2.86 -0.48
CA ASP A 47 7.36 3.76 0.65
C ASP A 47 8.30 4.96 0.61
N MET A 48 7.86 6.01 -0.06
CA MET A 48 8.59 7.28 -0.09
C MET A 48 8.73 7.89 1.31
N GLY A 49 7.89 7.54 2.25
CA GLY A 49 7.95 8.01 3.64
C GLY A 49 9.23 7.58 4.36
N GLN A 50 9.77 6.40 4.05
CA GLN A 50 11.01 5.91 4.66
C GLN A 50 12.27 6.65 4.21
N CYS A 51 12.22 7.33 3.07
CA CYS A 51 13.35 8.11 2.53
C CYS A 51 13.36 9.55 3.02
N LEU A 52 12.36 9.98 3.77
CA LEU A 52 12.23 11.35 4.24
C LEU A 52 13.10 11.61 5.50
N PRO A 53 13.68 12.82 5.63
CA PRO A 53 14.39 13.20 6.85
C PRO A 53 13.49 13.15 8.09
N GLU A 54 14.03 12.66 9.21
CA GLU A 54 13.28 12.48 10.47
C GLU A 54 12.74 13.79 11.08
N ASP A 55 13.32 14.94 10.69
CA ASP A 55 12.93 16.28 11.13
C ASP A 55 11.78 16.90 10.32
N MET A 56 11.31 16.23 9.29
CA MET A 56 10.13 16.69 8.54
C MET A 56 8.86 16.61 9.37
N GLU A 57 8.05 17.66 9.31
CA GLU A 57 6.76 17.72 10.03
C GLU A 57 5.85 16.53 9.75
N TYR A 58 5.82 16.04 8.50
CA TYR A 58 5.06 14.85 8.10
C TYR A 58 5.52 13.60 8.86
N VAL A 59 6.84 13.38 8.94
CA VAL A 59 7.41 12.20 9.64
C VAL A 59 7.13 12.29 11.14
N ILE A 60 7.29 13.47 11.72
CA ILE A 60 6.99 13.74 13.14
C ILE A 60 5.51 13.51 13.43
N ALA A 61 4.61 13.98 12.53
CA ALA A 61 3.16 13.82 12.71
C ALA A 61 2.74 12.35 12.63
N ASN A 62 3.23 11.60 11.64
CA ASN A 62 2.95 10.18 11.50
C ASN A 62 3.47 9.37 12.69
N LYS A 63 4.66 9.72 13.19
CA LYS A 63 5.20 9.09 14.40
C LYS A 63 4.30 9.30 15.60
N LYS A 64 3.80 10.52 15.81
CA LYS A 64 2.86 10.83 16.90
C LYS A 64 1.52 10.09 16.74
N LEU A 65 0.99 10.00 15.51
CA LEU A 65 -0.22 9.23 15.24
C LEU A 65 -0.03 7.76 15.62
N SER A 66 1.11 7.17 15.25
CA SER A 66 1.41 5.79 15.57
C SER A 66 1.68 5.56 17.06
N GLU A 67 2.40 6.47 17.75
CA GLU A 67 2.78 6.30 19.15
C GLU A 67 1.65 6.63 20.13
N GLU A 68 0.79 7.62 19.83
CA GLU A 68 -0.23 8.11 20.74
C GLU A 68 -1.62 7.55 20.46
N PHE A 69 -1.92 7.21 19.20
CA PHE A 69 -3.23 6.75 18.74
C PHE A 69 -3.23 5.33 18.18
N ASP A 70 -2.06 4.70 18.06
CA ASP A 70 -1.91 3.38 17.46
C ASP A 70 -2.42 3.33 15.99
N ILE A 71 -2.32 4.45 15.26
CA ILE A 71 -2.71 4.58 13.87
C ILE A 71 -1.46 4.74 13.02
N ALA A 72 -1.16 3.74 12.19
CA ALA A 72 -0.03 3.76 11.28
C ALA A 72 -0.45 4.03 9.83
N SER A 73 -1.71 3.69 9.48
CA SER A 73 -2.29 4.02 8.17
C SER A 73 -3.79 4.24 8.26
N THR A 74 -4.33 4.96 7.29
CA THR A 74 -5.77 5.20 7.16
C THR A 74 -6.19 4.90 5.74
N HIS A 75 -7.20 4.06 5.58
CA HIS A 75 -7.81 3.74 4.29
C HIS A 75 -9.16 4.45 4.19
N MET A 76 -9.53 4.84 2.99
CA MET A 76 -10.83 5.40 2.70
C MET A 76 -11.67 4.38 1.93
N LEU A 77 -12.93 4.25 2.31
CA LEU A 77 -13.87 3.36 1.70
C LEU A 77 -15.03 4.17 1.13
N LEU A 78 -15.30 4.01 -0.14
CA LEU A 78 -16.48 4.57 -0.79
C LEU A 78 -17.49 3.45 -1.00
N VAL A 79 -18.67 3.60 -0.43
CA VAL A 79 -19.81 2.71 -0.61
C VAL A 79 -20.98 3.46 -1.24
N ASN A 80 -21.88 2.75 -1.88
CA ASN A 80 -23.07 3.33 -2.48
C ASN A 80 -23.96 3.92 -1.39
N ALA A 81 -24.36 5.19 -1.54
CA ALA A 81 -25.24 5.88 -0.60
C ALA A 81 -26.66 5.27 -0.49
N ASP A 82 -27.08 4.47 -1.48
CA ASP A 82 -28.35 3.74 -1.44
C ASP A 82 -28.28 2.43 -0.62
N LEU A 83 -27.11 2.09 -0.06
CA LEU A 83 -26.97 0.90 0.78
C LEU A 83 -27.81 1.08 2.05
N PRO A 84 -28.56 0.05 2.48
CA PRO A 84 -29.30 0.14 3.75
C PRO A 84 -28.37 0.36 4.94
N ASP A 85 -28.70 1.27 5.86
CA ASP A 85 -27.92 1.54 7.08
C ASP A 85 -27.57 0.29 7.87
N SER A 86 -28.47 -0.72 7.88
CA SER A 86 -28.23 -2.02 8.53
C SER A 86 -27.08 -2.80 7.90
N ASP A 87 -26.93 -2.68 6.59
CA ASP A 87 -25.87 -3.37 5.84
C ASP A 87 -24.54 -2.64 6.01
N VAL A 88 -24.56 -1.30 6.02
CA VAL A 88 -23.37 -0.48 6.33
C VAL A 88 -22.87 -0.79 7.74
N ARG A 89 -23.75 -0.85 8.75
CA ARG A 89 -23.37 -1.25 10.12
C ARG A 89 -22.78 -2.65 10.19
N SER A 90 -23.44 -3.62 9.54
CA SER A 90 -22.95 -5.00 9.53
C SER A 90 -21.61 -5.12 8.85
N MET A 91 -21.38 -4.34 7.78
CA MET A 91 -20.11 -4.25 7.09
C MET A 91 -19.03 -3.64 7.99
N ILE A 92 -19.33 -2.53 8.69
CA ILE A 92 -18.42 -1.91 9.67
C ILE A 92 -18.04 -2.92 10.76
N ASP A 93 -19.03 -3.58 11.37
CA ASP A 93 -18.80 -4.59 12.42
C ASP A 93 -17.89 -5.73 11.94
N GLU A 94 -18.06 -6.21 10.70
CA GLU A 94 -17.18 -7.23 10.10
C GLU A 94 -15.77 -6.68 9.83
N MET A 95 -15.65 -5.44 9.35
CA MET A 95 -14.36 -4.80 9.07
C MET A 95 -13.56 -4.54 10.34
N GLU A 96 -14.21 -4.19 11.45
CA GLU A 96 -13.55 -4.01 12.75
C GLU A 96 -13.03 -5.32 13.35
N GLN A 97 -13.49 -6.48 12.88
CA GLN A 97 -12.94 -7.79 13.26
C GLN A 97 -11.70 -8.18 12.44
N VAL A 98 -11.35 -7.43 11.39
CA VAL A 98 -10.16 -7.71 10.60
C VAL A 98 -8.92 -7.36 11.41
N PRO A 99 -7.90 -8.25 11.48
CA PRO A 99 -6.67 -8.00 12.21
C PRO A 99 -6.03 -6.66 11.83
N GLY A 100 -5.64 -5.88 12.82
CA GLY A 100 -4.99 -4.59 12.65
C GLY A 100 -5.92 -3.41 12.37
N VAL A 101 -7.22 -3.63 12.16
CA VAL A 101 -8.19 -2.54 12.14
C VAL A 101 -8.46 -2.07 13.56
N LYS A 102 -8.31 -0.78 13.80
CA LYS A 102 -8.56 -0.18 15.11
C LYS A 102 -10.02 0.22 15.28
N TYR A 103 -10.53 0.94 14.29
CA TYR A 103 -11.93 1.37 14.20
C TYR A 103 -12.24 1.88 12.81
N VAL A 104 -13.52 1.86 12.49
CA VAL A 104 -14.05 2.40 11.24
C VAL A 104 -14.93 3.62 11.56
N LEU A 105 -14.60 4.76 10.97
CA LEU A 105 -15.37 5.99 11.09
C LEU A 105 -16.24 6.19 9.85
N GLY A 106 -17.54 6.24 10.04
CA GLY A 106 -18.54 6.60 9.05
C GLY A 106 -19.66 7.38 9.72
N MET A 107 -20.68 7.73 8.98
CA MET A 107 -21.88 8.40 9.54
C MET A 107 -22.49 7.58 10.68
N GLU A 108 -22.60 6.28 10.45
CA GLU A 108 -23.17 5.31 11.38
C GLU A 108 -22.40 5.21 12.72
N SER A 109 -21.05 5.29 12.67
CA SER A 109 -20.20 5.20 13.87
C SER A 109 -20.19 6.50 14.66
N VAL A 110 -20.31 7.66 13.99
CA VAL A 110 -20.32 8.97 14.65
C VAL A 110 -21.63 9.22 15.40
N VAL A 111 -22.74 8.78 14.84
CA VAL A 111 -24.08 9.07 15.38
C VAL A 111 -24.53 8.03 16.39
N GLY A 112 -24.07 6.80 16.24
CA GLY A 112 -24.52 5.66 17.03
C GLY A 112 -26.03 5.32 16.83
N PRO A 113 -26.47 4.16 17.29
CA PRO A 113 -27.80 3.65 16.97
C PRO A 113 -28.96 4.41 17.63
N MET A 114 -28.68 5.38 18.50
CA MET A 114 -29.71 6.11 19.27
C MET A 114 -29.97 7.54 18.77
N ILE A 115 -29.16 8.06 17.88
CA ILE A 115 -29.28 9.44 17.38
C ILE A 115 -29.80 9.39 15.95
N PRO A 116 -30.95 9.99 15.64
CA PRO A 116 -31.42 10.07 14.27
C PRO A 116 -30.43 10.88 13.40
N MET A 117 -30.18 10.42 12.19
CA MET A 117 -29.29 11.08 11.21
C MET A 117 -29.66 12.55 10.94
N GLU A 118 -30.95 12.89 11.09
CA GLU A 118 -31.43 14.25 10.87
C GLU A 118 -30.93 15.27 11.93
N VAL A 119 -30.32 14.81 13.02
CA VAL A 119 -29.76 15.68 14.07
C VAL A 119 -28.33 16.14 13.73
N LEU A 120 -27.66 15.46 12.78
CA LEU A 120 -26.33 15.88 12.35
C LEU A 120 -26.38 17.22 11.59
N PRO A 121 -25.43 18.13 11.87
CA PRO A 121 -25.27 19.33 11.05
C PRO A 121 -25.00 18.95 9.59
N ASP A 122 -25.64 19.67 8.66
CA ASP A 122 -25.45 19.46 7.21
C ASP A 122 -23.98 19.54 6.79
N SER A 123 -23.16 20.32 7.53
CA SER A 123 -21.71 20.41 7.30
C SER A 123 -20.97 19.10 7.54
N VAL A 124 -21.40 18.29 8.50
CA VAL A 124 -20.80 16.98 8.80
C VAL A 124 -21.30 15.94 7.78
N ARG A 125 -22.60 15.96 7.52
CA ARG A 125 -23.20 15.05 6.54
C ARG A 125 -22.55 15.22 5.17
N SER A 126 -22.42 16.46 4.67
CA SER A 126 -21.83 16.75 3.37
C SER A 126 -20.33 16.40 3.25
N MET A 127 -19.64 16.11 4.36
CA MET A 127 -18.26 15.64 4.33
C MET A 127 -18.15 14.12 4.12
N LEU A 128 -19.13 13.37 4.59
CA LEU A 128 -19.11 11.90 4.58
C LEU A 128 -20.12 11.29 3.60
N GLU A 129 -21.10 12.07 3.11
CA GLU A 129 -22.15 11.60 2.23
C GLU A 129 -22.28 12.54 1.02
N SER A 130 -22.43 11.97 -0.16
CA SER A 130 -22.80 12.64 -1.41
C SER A 130 -24.05 11.97 -2.01
N ASP A 131 -24.54 12.48 -3.15
CA ASP A 131 -25.73 11.92 -3.82
C ASP A 131 -25.57 10.43 -4.21
N GLN A 132 -24.32 9.93 -4.35
CA GLN A 132 -24.03 8.57 -4.84
C GLN A 132 -23.16 7.75 -3.89
N TRP A 133 -22.39 8.40 -3.04
CA TRP A 133 -21.35 7.74 -2.25
C TRP A 133 -21.37 8.18 -0.80
N GLU A 134 -21.16 7.22 0.08
CA GLU A 134 -20.81 7.43 1.47
C GLU A 134 -19.32 7.11 1.69
N LEU A 135 -18.64 7.96 2.47
CA LEU A 135 -17.24 7.84 2.81
C LEU A 135 -17.08 7.29 4.22
N LEU A 136 -16.35 6.17 4.32
CA LEU A 136 -15.89 5.63 5.59
C LEU A 136 -14.37 5.71 5.67
N LEU A 137 -13.84 5.91 6.88
CA LEU A 137 -12.41 5.96 7.16
C LEU A 137 -12.04 4.76 8.03
N ILE A 138 -11.15 3.91 7.53
CA ILE A 138 -10.66 2.72 8.23
C ILE A 138 -9.27 3.03 8.76
N ASN A 139 -9.11 3.01 10.09
CA ASN A 139 -7.84 3.25 10.74
C ASN A 139 -7.17 1.93 11.11
N SER A 140 -5.91 1.79 10.72
CA SER A 140 -5.11 0.58 10.87
C SER A 140 -3.85 0.83 11.69
N GLU A 141 -3.47 -0.15 12.51
CA GLU A 141 -2.18 -0.17 13.20
C GLU A 141 -1.03 -0.63 12.30
N TYR A 142 -1.34 -1.17 11.11
CA TYR A 142 -0.33 -1.64 10.17
C TYR A 142 0.22 -0.49 9.32
N LYS A 143 1.53 -0.53 9.09
CA LYS A 143 2.21 0.45 8.24
C LYS A 143 1.80 0.26 6.78
N VAL A 144 1.83 1.36 6.03
CA VAL A 144 1.43 1.43 4.62
C VAL A 144 2.12 0.37 3.76
N ALA A 145 3.40 0.14 4.00
CA ALA A 145 4.23 -0.78 3.22
C ALA A 145 4.58 -2.01 4.07
N SER A 146 3.64 -2.93 4.22
CA SER A 146 3.85 -4.18 4.96
C SER A 146 2.97 -5.30 4.42
N ASP A 147 3.38 -6.55 4.65
CA ASP A 147 2.59 -7.73 4.26
C ASP A 147 1.29 -7.81 5.06
N GLU A 148 1.32 -7.34 6.30
CA GLU A 148 0.16 -7.32 7.18
C GLU A 148 -0.92 -6.40 6.63
N VAL A 149 -0.56 -5.18 6.15
CA VAL A 149 -1.53 -4.26 5.55
C VAL A 149 -2.04 -4.80 4.22
N ASN A 150 -1.22 -5.50 3.44
CA ASN A 150 -1.65 -6.10 2.18
C ASN A 150 -2.69 -7.20 2.41
N ALA A 151 -2.49 -8.07 3.41
CA ALA A 151 -3.46 -9.09 3.80
C ALA A 151 -4.74 -8.48 4.39
N GLN A 152 -4.61 -7.38 5.15
CA GLN A 152 -5.74 -6.61 5.66
C GLN A 152 -6.58 -6.03 4.51
N ILE A 153 -5.94 -5.41 3.51
CA ILE A 153 -6.61 -4.85 2.32
C ILE A 153 -7.40 -5.94 1.58
N ASP A 154 -6.85 -7.14 1.41
CA ASP A 154 -7.58 -8.26 0.79
C ASP A 154 -8.84 -8.64 1.58
N SER A 155 -8.71 -8.72 2.90
CA SER A 155 -9.83 -9.02 3.78
C SER A 155 -10.90 -7.94 3.74
N LEU A 156 -10.50 -6.67 3.80
CA LEU A 156 -11.40 -5.52 3.70
C LEU A 156 -12.11 -5.47 2.35
N ASN A 157 -11.40 -5.72 1.25
CA ASN A 157 -12.00 -5.80 -0.08
C ASN A 157 -13.00 -6.95 -0.21
N ALA A 158 -12.70 -8.11 0.37
CA ALA A 158 -13.62 -9.25 0.37
C ALA A 158 -14.93 -8.93 1.11
N ILE A 159 -14.83 -8.26 2.28
CA ILE A 159 -15.99 -7.81 3.04
C ILE A 159 -16.76 -6.75 2.24
N LEU A 160 -16.08 -5.73 1.72
CA LEU A 160 -16.69 -4.69 0.90
C LEU A 160 -17.52 -5.28 -0.25
N LYS A 161 -16.92 -6.19 -1.04
CA LYS A 161 -17.58 -6.79 -2.21
C LYS A 161 -18.76 -7.69 -1.87
N LYS A 162 -18.84 -8.17 -0.64
CA LYS A 162 -20.00 -8.93 -0.12
C LYS A 162 -21.22 -8.03 0.03
N TYR A 163 -21.05 -6.79 0.49
CA TYR A 163 -22.12 -5.82 0.75
C TYR A 163 -22.36 -4.90 -0.43
N ASP A 164 -21.29 -4.37 -1.01
CA ASP A 164 -21.32 -3.46 -2.17
C ASP A 164 -20.32 -3.88 -3.25
N PRO A 165 -20.77 -4.56 -4.31
CA PRO A 165 -19.90 -4.91 -5.44
C PRO A 165 -19.29 -3.71 -6.16
N THR A 166 -19.90 -2.51 -6.05
CA THR A 166 -19.46 -1.27 -6.69
C THR A 166 -18.54 -0.45 -5.80
N GLY A 167 -18.56 -0.70 -4.49
CA GLY A 167 -17.75 0.01 -3.51
C GLY A 167 -16.26 -0.06 -3.82
N MET A 168 -15.51 0.93 -3.36
CA MET A 168 -14.07 1.09 -3.65
C MET A 168 -13.28 1.35 -2.37
N LEU A 169 -12.20 0.59 -2.18
CA LEU A 169 -11.21 0.83 -1.13
C LEU A 169 -10.05 1.64 -1.74
N ILE A 170 -9.77 2.80 -1.17
CA ILE A 170 -8.77 3.75 -1.67
C ILE A 170 -7.86 4.21 -0.53
N GLY A 171 -6.70 4.73 -0.88
CA GLY A 171 -5.71 5.21 0.08
C GLY A 171 -4.29 4.88 -0.36
N GLU A 172 -3.32 5.24 0.47
CA GLU A 172 -1.91 5.02 0.16
C GLU A 172 -1.57 3.53 0.08
N ALA A 173 -1.96 2.73 1.07
CA ALA A 173 -1.67 1.31 1.09
C ALA A 173 -2.39 0.50 -0.01
N PRO A 174 -3.70 0.68 -0.29
CA PRO A 174 -4.34 0.07 -1.45
C PRO A 174 -3.67 0.45 -2.78
N CYS A 175 -3.30 1.72 -2.97
CA CYS A 175 -2.62 2.18 -4.17
C CYS A 175 -1.25 1.53 -4.33
N MET A 176 -0.47 1.42 -3.26
CA MET A 176 0.83 0.74 -3.29
C MET A 176 0.70 -0.74 -3.64
N LYS A 177 -0.28 -1.42 -3.04
CA LYS A 177 -0.55 -2.83 -3.35
C LYS A 177 -0.88 -3.03 -4.83
N ASP A 178 -1.73 -2.18 -5.40
CA ASP A 178 -2.09 -2.24 -6.81
C ASP A 178 -0.88 -1.94 -7.71
N MET A 179 -0.03 -0.99 -7.31
CA MET A 179 1.21 -0.68 -8.02
C MET A 179 2.16 -1.88 -8.05
N ILE A 180 2.39 -2.54 -6.93
CA ILE A 180 3.26 -3.73 -6.84
C ILE A 180 2.70 -4.83 -7.74
N ALA A 181 1.41 -5.15 -7.62
CA ALA A 181 0.77 -6.19 -8.43
C ALA A 181 0.84 -5.90 -9.95
N THR A 182 0.77 -4.62 -10.34
CA THR A 182 0.89 -4.22 -11.75
C THR A 182 2.33 -4.34 -12.23
N THR A 183 3.30 -3.92 -11.41
CA THR A 183 4.73 -4.00 -11.75
C THR A 183 5.20 -5.44 -11.89
N ASP A 184 4.77 -6.34 -11.01
CA ASP A 184 5.10 -7.78 -11.08
C ASP A 184 4.54 -8.45 -12.34
N HIS A 185 3.48 -7.88 -12.92
CA HIS A 185 2.90 -8.41 -14.17
C HIS A 185 3.63 -7.93 -15.43
N ASP A 186 4.32 -6.81 -15.35
CA ASP A 186 5.02 -6.17 -16.49
C ASP A 186 6.46 -6.69 -16.67
N PHE A 187 7.00 -7.48 -15.74
CA PHE A 187 8.32 -8.09 -15.75
C PHE A 187 8.26 -9.62 -15.74
#